data_0bf5ffa174c30754dda64cda86c66729
#
_entry.id   0bf5ffa174c30754dda64cda86c66729
#
_cell.length_a   1.000
_cell.length_b   1.000
_cell.length_c   1.000
_cell.angle_alpha   90.00
_cell.angle_beta   90.00
_cell.angle_gamma   90.00
#
_symmetry.space_group_name_H-M   'P 1'
#
loop_
_entity.id
_entity.type
_entity.pdbx_description
1 polymer ?
#
loop_
_entity_poly.entity_id
_entity_poly.type
_entity_poly.pdbx_seq_one_letter_code
_entity_poly.pdbx_strand_id
1 'polypeptide(L)'
;SGGEVSRIMLALKTIFSKVDNIPILIFDEIDIGVGGETVRKIAGKLKEIGKHAQVICITHSPQIAAKATQQFYIEKNVVANTTVTTVRELNQEERVREIGRMLAGENITDTVLSHALELLKED
;
A
#
# COMPACT_ATOMS: atom_id res chain seq x y z
N SER A 1 18.09 -5.00 -9.43
CA SER A 1 17.04 -5.72 -8.72
C SER A 1 15.66 -5.30 -9.22
N GLY A 2 14.67 -6.14 -8.97
CA GLY A 2 13.27 -5.82 -9.32
C GLY A 2 12.76 -4.54 -8.65
N GLY A 3 13.20 -4.28 -7.42
CA GLY A 3 12.84 -3.08 -6.67
C GLY A 3 13.41 -1.79 -7.28
N GLU A 4 14.63 -1.81 -7.79
CA GLU A 4 15.24 -0.66 -8.47
C GLU A 4 14.51 -0.32 -9.76
N VAL A 5 14.20 -1.35 -10.57
CA VAL A 5 13.41 -1.18 -11.80
C VAL A 5 12.03 -0.60 -11.47
N SER A 6 11.36 -1.10 -10.44
CA SER A 6 10.05 -0.60 -10.01
C SER A 6 10.09 0.86 -9.59
N ARG A 7 11.15 1.29 -8.89
CA ARG A 7 11.34 2.69 -8.47
C ARG A 7 11.61 3.62 -9.65
N ILE A 8 12.41 3.17 -10.61
CA ILE A 8 12.62 3.91 -11.87
C ILE A 8 11.30 4.06 -12.60
N MET A 9 10.52 2.99 -12.71
CA MET A 9 9.19 3.03 -13.33
C MET A 9 8.22 3.97 -12.59
N LEU A 10 8.28 4.02 -11.25
CA LEU A 10 7.49 4.97 -10.46
C LEU A 10 7.85 6.41 -10.83
N ALA A 11 9.14 6.73 -10.90
CA ALA A 11 9.61 8.07 -11.28
C ALA A 11 9.15 8.44 -12.69
N LEU A 12 9.30 7.55 -13.66
CA LEU A 12 8.85 7.75 -15.03
C LEU A 12 7.34 7.94 -15.11
N LYS A 13 6.55 7.09 -14.45
CA LYS A 13 5.09 7.20 -14.44
C LYS A 13 4.60 8.47 -13.75
N THR A 14 5.33 8.96 -12.75
CA THR A 14 5.03 10.25 -12.12
C THR A 14 5.17 11.40 -13.13
N ILE A 15 6.19 11.37 -13.96
CA ILE A 15 6.40 12.37 -15.01
C ILE A 15 5.32 12.24 -16.11
N PHE A 16 5.13 11.04 -16.62
CA PHE A 16 4.18 10.79 -17.72
C PHE A 16 2.73 11.00 -17.33
N SER A 17 2.34 10.70 -16.09
CA SER A 17 0.96 10.92 -15.63
C SER A 17 0.54 12.39 -15.70
N LYS A 18 1.49 13.31 -15.52
CA LYS A 18 1.24 14.75 -15.62
C LYS A 18 1.15 15.23 -17.07
N VAL A 19 1.88 14.58 -17.97
CA VAL A 19 1.98 14.99 -19.39
C VAL A 19 0.96 14.28 -20.24
N ASP A 20 0.82 12.96 -20.09
CA ASP A 20 -0.02 12.12 -20.95
C ASP A 20 -1.42 11.89 -20.41
N ASN A 21 -1.75 12.43 -19.24
CA ASN A 21 -3.07 12.32 -18.63
C ASN A 21 -3.55 10.86 -18.48
N ILE A 22 -2.68 9.98 -18.00
CA ILE A 22 -2.98 8.57 -17.78
C ILE A 22 -3.96 8.43 -16.62
N PRO A 23 -5.16 7.86 -16.82
CA PRO A 23 -6.22 7.87 -15.79
C PRO A 23 -6.00 6.85 -14.67
N ILE A 24 -5.35 5.71 -14.95
CA ILE A 24 -5.17 4.63 -13.98
C ILE A 24 -3.74 4.12 -14.03
N LEU A 25 -3.10 4.01 -12.86
CA LEU A 25 -1.76 3.48 -12.69
C LEU A 25 -1.78 2.33 -11.68
N ILE A 26 -1.16 1.22 -12.04
CA ILE A 26 -1.08 0.03 -11.18
C ILE A 26 0.40 -0.22 -10.84
N PHE A 27 0.70 -0.30 -9.55
CA PHE A 27 2.02 -0.61 -9.03
C PHE A 27 1.96 -1.90 -8.22
N ASP A 28 2.79 -2.87 -8.58
CA ASP A 28 2.87 -4.15 -7.90
C ASP A 28 4.21 -4.28 -7.18
N GLU A 29 4.16 -4.37 -5.86
CA GLU A 29 5.30 -4.68 -4.99
C GLU A 29 6.53 -3.76 -5.21
N ILE A 30 6.31 -2.46 -5.35
CA ILE A 30 7.39 -1.46 -5.53
C ILE A 30 8.24 -1.23 -4.28
N ASP A 31 7.81 -1.76 -3.14
CA ASP A 31 8.44 -1.63 -1.81
C ASP A 31 9.38 -2.79 -1.47
N ILE A 32 9.55 -3.78 -2.36
CA ILE A 32 10.44 -4.92 -2.12
C ILE A 32 11.90 -4.47 -2.01
N GLY A 33 12.56 -4.90 -0.94
CA GLY A 33 13.98 -4.69 -0.72
C GLY A 33 14.41 -3.25 -0.41
N VAL A 34 13.47 -2.40 0.01
CA VAL A 34 13.77 -0.99 0.36
C VAL A 34 13.63 -0.73 1.86
N GLY A 35 14.48 0.15 2.38
CA GLY A 35 14.43 0.60 3.77
C GLY A 35 13.29 1.58 4.03
N GLY A 36 12.95 1.74 5.31
CA GLY A 36 11.79 2.50 5.75
C GLY A 36 11.72 3.96 5.27
N GLU A 37 12.86 4.64 5.19
CA GLU A 37 12.90 6.03 4.68
C GLU A 37 12.52 6.09 3.20
N THR A 38 13.05 5.18 2.39
CA THR A 38 12.70 5.09 0.97
C THR A 38 11.23 4.73 0.77
N VAL A 39 10.70 3.82 1.58
CA VAL A 39 9.28 3.43 1.57
C VAL A 39 8.38 4.64 1.84
N ARG A 40 8.74 5.51 2.80
CA ARG A 40 7.99 6.75 3.07
C ARG A 40 7.99 7.70 1.87
N LYS A 41 9.12 7.83 1.20
CA LYS A 41 9.22 8.64 -0.03
C LYS A 41 8.35 8.07 -1.16
N ILE A 42 8.34 6.75 -1.33
CA ILE A 42 7.47 6.06 -2.28
C ILE A 42 5.99 6.33 -1.95
N ALA A 43 5.60 6.17 -0.69
CA ALA A 43 4.23 6.43 -0.24
C ALA A 43 3.79 7.86 -0.53
N GLY A 44 4.66 8.84 -0.26
CA GLY A 44 4.41 10.25 -0.60
C GLY A 44 4.23 10.49 -2.09
N LYS A 45 5.04 9.84 -2.93
CA LYS A 45 4.91 9.94 -4.39
C LYS A 45 3.63 9.31 -4.91
N LEU A 46 3.25 8.16 -4.39
CA LEU A 46 1.98 7.52 -4.76
C LEU A 46 0.78 8.41 -4.40
N LYS A 47 0.82 9.04 -3.23
CA LYS A 47 -0.22 9.98 -2.82
C LYS A 47 -0.29 11.20 -3.74
N GLU A 48 0.87 11.74 -4.13
CA GLU A 48 0.96 12.86 -5.10
C GLU A 48 0.35 12.50 -6.45
N ILE A 49 0.70 11.33 -7.00
CA ILE A 49 0.13 10.82 -8.25
C ILE A 49 -1.39 10.63 -8.12
N GLY A 50 -1.84 10.14 -6.97
CA GLY A 50 -3.26 9.91 -6.67
C GLY A 50 -4.13 11.16 -6.71
N LYS A 51 -3.56 12.36 -6.71
CA LYS A 51 -4.29 13.61 -6.91
C LYS A 51 -4.71 13.84 -8.37
N HIS A 52 -4.06 13.17 -9.31
CA HIS A 52 -4.25 13.37 -10.75
C HIS A 52 -4.70 12.11 -11.49
N ALA A 53 -4.48 10.93 -10.90
CA ALA A 53 -4.83 9.64 -11.48
C ALA A 53 -5.34 8.70 -10.40
N GLN A 54 -6.08 7.67 -10.78
CA GLN A 54 -6.38 6.57 -9.88
C GLN A 54 -5.15 5.68 -9.74
N VAL A 55 -4.66 5.52 -8.52
CA VAL A 55 -3.51 4.67 -8.22
C VAL A 55 -4.00 3.41 -7.51
N ILE A 56 -3.63 2.25 -8.05
CA ILE A 56 -3.81 0.96 -7.42
C ILE A 56 -2.43 0.43 -7.08
N CYS A 57 -2.16 0.17 -5.80
CA CYS A 57 -0.86 -0.32 -5.35
C CYS A 57 -1.04 -1.61 -4.55
N ILE A 58 -0.30 -2.64 -4.95
CA ILE A 58 -0.20 -3.89 -4.19
C ILE A 58 1.06 -3.81 -3.35
N THR A 59 0.91 -3.89 -2.04
CA THR A 59 2.01 -3.66 -1.08
C THR A 59 1.82 -4.48 0.19
N HIS A 60 2.91 -4.80 0.85
CA HIS A 60 2.93 -5.29 2.23
C HIS A 60 3.57 -4.28 3.20
N SER A 61 3.78 -3.06 2.75
CA SER A 61 4.27 -1.97 3.59
C SER A 61 3.11 -1.24 4.29
N PRO A 62 3.09 -1.20 5.63
CA PRO A 62 2.08 -0.44 6.37
C PRO A 62 2.15 1.06 6.07
N GLN A 63 3.33 1.60 5.77
CA GLN A 63 3.52 3.01 5.44
C GLN A 63 2.82 3.38 4.12
N ILE A 64 2.88 2.50 3.12
CA ILE A 64 2.19 2.71 1.84
C ILE A 64 0.69 2.49 2.01
N ALA A 65 0.29 1.40 2.64
CA ALA A 65 -1.12 1.07 2.84
C ALA A 65 -1.86 2.16 3.62
N ALA A 66 -1.22 2.75 4.64
CA ALA A 66 -1.81 3.81 5.45
C ALA A 66 -2.09 5.10 4.67
N LYS A 67 -1.34 5.38 3.59
CA LYS A 67 -1.52 6.58 2.76
C LYS A 67 -2.66 6.46 1.75
N ALA A 68 -3.19 5.26 1.54
CA ALA A 68 -4.29 5.05 0.62
C ALA A 68 -5.60 5.65 1.14
N THR A 69 -6.44 6.15 0.24
CA THR A 69 -7.80 6.60 0.58
C THR A 69 -8.74 5.42 0.82
N GLN A 70 -8.50 4.31 0.11
CA GLN A 70 -9.22 3.05 0.28
C GLN A 70 -8.21 1.91 0.42
N GLN A 71 -8.53 0.96 1.26
CA GLN A 71 -7.70 -0.23 1.47
C GLN A 71 -8.52 -1.48 1.28
N PHE A 72 -7.98 -2.42 0.50
CA PHE A 72 -8.56 -3.74 0.27
C PHE A 72 -7.68 -4.80 0.89
N TYR A 73 -8.32 -5.80 1.47
CA TYR A 73 -7.67 -6.98 2.02
C TYR A 73 -7.82 -8.15 1.06
N ILE A 74 -6.70 -8.75 0.71
CA ILE A 74 -6.66 -9.91 -0.17
C ILE A 74 -6.32 -11.13 0.67
N GLU A 75 -7.15 -12.14 0.61
CA GLU A 75 -6.98 -13.38 1.35
C GLU A 75 -7.09 -14.59 0.43
N LYS A 76 -6.20 -15.54 0.62
CA LYS A 76 -6.23 -16.84 -0.08
C LYS A 76 -6.64 -17.92 0.91
N ASN A 77 -7.74 -18.59 0.63
CA ASN A 77 -8.25 -19.68 1.43
C ASN A 77 -8.31 -20.96 0.60
N VAL A 78 -8.04 -22.10 1.24
CA VAL A 78 -8.22 -23.40 0.61
C VAL A 78 -9.59 -23.95 1.02
N VAL A 79 -10.46 -24.12 0.04
CA VAL A 79 -11.80 -24.69 0.22
C VAL A 79 -11.94 -25.88 -0.71
N ALA A 80 -12.21 -27.06 -0.13
CA ALA A 80 -12.38 -28.33 -0.89
C ALA A 80 -11.24 -28.57 -1.91
N ASN A 81 -9.99 -28.47 -1.47
CA ASN A 81 -8.77 -28.62 -2.28
C ASN A 81 -8.61 -27.58 -3.41
N THR A 82 -9.38 -26.51 -3.38
CA THR A 82 -9.29 -25.41 -4.34
C THR A 82 -8.88 -24.13 -3.61
N THR A 83 -7.93 -23.41 -4.16
CA THR A 83 -7.55 -22.09 -3.63
C THR A 83 -8.51 -21.03 -4.14
N VAL A 84 -9.17 -20.34 -3.20
CA VAL A 84 -10.07 -19.23 -3.49
C VAL A 84 -9.44 -17.95 -2.98
N THR A 85 -9.34 -16.95 -3.85
CA THR A 85 -8.89 -15.61 -3.48
C THR A 85 -10.10 -14.73 -3.29
N THR A 86 -10.19 -14.09 -2.12
CA THR A 86 -11.22 -13.10 -1.81
C THR A 86 -10.59 -11.72 -1.65
N VAL A 87 -11.34 -10.70 -2.06
CA VAL A 87 -10.96 -9.30 -1.93
C VAL A 87 -12.11 -8.55 -1.28
N ARG A 88 -11.85 -7.80 -0.22
CA ARG A 88 -12.85 -6.96 0.41
C ARG A 88 -12.29 -5.61 0.83
N GLU A 89 -13.12 -4.59 0.76
CA GLU A 89 -12.76 -3.27 1.26
C GLU A 89 -12.80 -3.25 2.81
N LEU A 90 -11.80 -2.60 3.40
CA LEU A 90 -11.71 -2.43 4.84
C LEU A 90 -12.36 -1.09 5.25
N ASN A 91 -13.17 -1.12 6.31
CA ASN A 91 -13.61 0.09 6.97
C ASN A 91 -12.47 0.67 7.85
N GLN A 92 -12.69 1.82 8.46
CA GLN A 92 -11.63 2.51 9.22
C GLN A 92 -11.11 1.69 10.40
N GLU A 93 -11.99 1.04 11.14
CA GLU A 93 -11.60 0.19 12.27
C GLU A 93 -10.80 -1.04 11.80
N GLU A 94 -11.22 -1.66 10.73
CA GLU A 94 -10.52 -2.79 10.11
C GLU A 94 -9.15 -2.36 9.55
N ARG A 95 -9.05 -1.16 9.00
CA ARG A 95 -7.77 -0.60 8.53
C ARG A 95 -6.77 -0.46 9.66
N VAL A 96 -7.19 0.07 10.80
CA VAL A 96 -6.32 0.20 11.98
C VAL A 96 -5.75 -1.17 12.38
N ARG A 97 -6.60 -2.19 12.44
CA ARG A 97 -6.16 -3.55 12.77
C ARG A 97 -5.24 -4.15 11.73
N GLU A 98 -5.53 -3.97 10.45
CA GLU A 98 -4.69 -4.51 9.38
C GLU A 98 -3.33 -3.81 9.33
N ILE A 99 -3.28 -2.50 9.46
CA ILE A 99 -2.01 -1.76 9.58
C ILE A 99 -1.23 -2.25 10.82
N GLY A 100 -1.90 -2.47 11.94
CA GLY A 100 -1.29 -3.06 13.13
C GLY A 100 -0.70 -4.45 12.87
N ARG A 101 -1.43 -5.31 12.18
CA ARG A 101 -0.95 -6.65 11.77
C ARG A 101 0.25 -6.55 10.83
N MET A 102 0.25 -5.61 9.89
CA MET A 102 1.38 -5.36 8.99
C MET A 102 2.63 -4.87 9.74
N LEU A 103 2.45 -4.12 10.83
CA LEU A 103 3.55 -3.62 11.68
C LEU A 103 4.16 -4.70 12.57
N ALA A 104 3.35 -5.54 13.17
CA ALA A 104 3.76 -6.42 14.28
C ALA A 104 3.37 -7.90 14.12
N GLY A 105 2.79 -8.30 12.99
CA GLY A 105 2.29 -9.65 12.80
C GLY A 105 1.07 -9.92 13.69
N GLU A 106 1.01 -11.12 14.25
CA GLU A 106 -0.12 -11.55 15.08
C GLU A 106 -0.15 -10.89 16.47
N ASN A 107 0.94 -10.27 16.90
CA ASN A 107 1.07 -9.68 18.23
C ASN A 107 0.63 -8.21 18.23
N ILE A 108 -0.65 -7.97 18.13
CA ILE A 108 -1.23 -6.62 18.09
C ILE A 108 -1.49 -6.15 19.53
N THR A 109 -0.64 -5.23 19.99
CA THR A 109 -0.76 -4.58 21.31
C THR A 109 -1.43 -3.21 21.17
N ASP A 110 -1.82 -2.60 22.30
CA ASP A 110 -2.35 -1.22 22.31
C ASP A 110 -1.35 -0.21 21.75
N THR A 111 -0.06 -0.41 22.01
CA THR A 111 1.01 0.42 21.43
C THR A 111 1.07 0.30 19.91
N VAL A 112 0.93 -0.91 19.38
CA VAL A 112 0.88 -1.17 17.93
C VAL A 112 -0.35 -0.51 17.30
N LEU A 113 -1.51 -0.61 17.92
CA LEU A 113 -2.73 0.04 17.44
C LEU A 113 -2.60 1.57 17.45
N SER A 114 -1.98 2.14 18.47
CA SER A 114 -1.69 3.58 18.53
C SER A 114 -0.77 4.01 17.39
N HIS A 115 0.26 3.24 17.09
CA HIS A 115 1.17 3.48 15.96
C HIS A 115 0.43 3.38 14.61
N ALA A 116 -0.42 2.38 14.46
CA ALA A 116 -1.26 2.24 13.27
C ALA A 116 -2.17 3.45 13.05
N LEU A 117 -2.80 3.94 14.11
CA LEU A 117 -3.62 5.16 14.08
C LEU A 117 -2.80 6.39 13.66
N GLU A 118 -1.59 6.54 14.18
CA GLU A 118 -0.68 7.64 13.79
C GLU A 118 -0.36 7.59 12.30
N LEU A 119 0.00 6.42 11.76
CA LEU A 119 0.28 6.25 10.34
C LEU A 119 -0.91 6.63 9.45
N LEU A 120 -2.13 6.27 9.87
CA LEU A 120 -3.36 6.59 9.14
C LEU A 120 -3.71 8.09 9.17
N LYS A 121 -3.24 8.82 10.17
CA LYS A 121 -3.47 10.27 10.31
C LYS A 121 -2.41 11.13 9.64
N GLU A 122 -1.24 10.59 9.34
CA GLU A 122 -0.18 11.33 8.66
C GLU A 122 -0.59 11.75 7.24
N ASP A 123 -0.42 13.00 6.93
CA ASP A 123 -0.64 13.55 5.59
C ASP A 123 0.50 13.27 4.61
#